data_d7383f3a9bbbf8d3d0c5fb6ec4d9afea
#
_entry.id   d7383f3a9bbbf8d3d0c5fb6ec4d9afea
#
_cell.length_a   1.000
_cell.length_b   1.000
_cell.length_c   1.000
_cell.angle_alpha   90.00
_cell.angle_beta   90.00
_cell.angle_gamma   90.00
#
_symmetry.space_group_name_H-M   'P 1'
#
loop_
_entity.id
_entity.type
_entity.pdbx_description
1 polymer ?
#
loop_
_entity_poly.entity_id
_entity_poly.type
_entity_poly.pdbx_seq_one_letter_code
_entity_poly.pdbx_strand_id
1 'polypeptide(L)'
;MPAVEPGRCGEHWDDCPRLAAGDRFDFACAGCGDCCRQRRDLVLSGYDLYRIARRLSLPPRIVAAAFCKSYLAPESCLPALRLTPDPKTGNCRFFEGSACTIHAARPLACALYPLGQSIDTVTVQTEYYVQTPLCGARAGEARTLQDYLQDSAVLDRAGVDVRWAIVCMQLSHRLQAAGGADNPRFSAAVRRMERALYYDYELGDDFYPQFCQNVEILMPLLDRML
;
A
#
# COMPACT_ATOMS: atom_id res chain seq x y z
N MET A 1 28.73 13.68 1.71
CA MET A 1 27.65 14.40 2.42
C MET A 1 27.37 13.66 3.72
N PRO A 2 27.08 14.33 4.85
CA PRO A 2 26.70 13.61 6.07
C PRO A 2 25.41 12.82 5.83
N ALA A 3 25.30 11.64 6.46
CA ALA A 3 24.08 10.86 6.44
C ALA A 3 22.96 11.72 7.06
N VAL A 4 21.77 11.72 6.41
CA VAL A 4 20.59 12.34 7.00
C VAL A 4 20.25 11.52 8.25
N GLU A 5 20.44 12.10 9.45
CA GLU A 5 20.00 11.45 10.67
C GLU A 5 18.47 11.33 10.62
N PRO A 6 17.90 10.17 10.99
CA PRO A 6 16.46 10.00 11.07
C PRO A 6 15.92 10.98 12.13
N GLY A 7 15.40 12.11 11.66
CA GLY A 7 14.64 13.02 12.51
C GLY A 7 13.41 12.29 13.06
N ARG A 8 12.98 12.61 14.27
CA ARG A 8 11.67 12.16 14.74
C ARG A 8 10.63 12.80 13.82
N CYS A 9 9.94 11.98 13.01
CA CYS A 9 8.72 12.43 12.36
C CYS A 9 7.76 12.92 13.46
N GLY A 10 7.27 14.14 13.32
CA GLY A 10 6.14 14.63 14.11
C GLY A 10 4.86 13.83 13.82
N GLU A 11 3.73 14.30 14.32
CA GLU A 11 2.42 13.66 14.05
C GLU A 11 2.01 13.77 12.57
N HIS A 12 2.65 14.64 11.80
CA HIS A 12 2.38 14.87 10.38
C HIS A 12 3.56 14.43 9.50
N TRP A 13 3.25 13.83 8.35
CA TRP A 13 4.22 13.40 7.32
C TRP A 13 5.07 14.56 6.79
N ASP A 14 4.53 15.77 6.76
CA ASP A 14 5.22 16.97 6.27
C ASP A 14 6.43 17.34 7.13
N ASP A 15 6.48 16.88 8.38
CA ASP A 15 7.60 17.09 9.29
C ASP A 15 8.72 16.08 9.13
N CYS A 16 8.54 15.07 8.28
CA CYS A 16 9.54 14.02 8.07
C CYS A 16 10.60 14.47 7.06
N PRO A 17 11.88 14.11 7.27
CA PRO A 17 12.93 14.36 6.30
C PRO A 17 12.63 13.69 4.97
N ARG A 18 12.69 14.45 3.87
CA ARG A 18 12.53 13.96 2.51
C ARG A 18 13.87 13.51 1.96
N LEU A 19 13.85 12.46 1.15
CA LEU A 19 15.02 11.92 0.48
C LEU A 19 14.88 12.02 -1.04
N ALA A 20 15.96 12.46 -1.69
CA ALA A 20 16.14 12.33 -3.13
C ALA A 20 16.80 10.97 -3.46
N ALA A 21 16.66 10.51 -4.70
CA ALA A 21 17.16 9.20 -5.15
C ALA A 21 18.67 8.97 -4.86
N GLY A 22 19.49 10.03 -4.97
CA GLY A 22 20.92 9.99 -4.73
C GLY A 22 21.33 10.18 -3.26
N ASP A 23 20.39 10.47 -2.35
CA ASP A 23 20.71 10.67 -0.95
C ASP A 23 21.14 9.37 -0.29
N ARG A 24 22.05 9.49 0.67
CA ARG A 24 22.51 8.34 1.45
C ARG A 24 21.42 7.82 2.36
N PHE A 25 21.20 6.50 2.31
CA PHE A 25 20.20 5.82 3.13
C PHE A 25 20.79 4.51 3.69
N ASP A 26 21.22 4.55 4.94
CA ASP A 26 21.99 3.48 5.61
C ASP A 26 21.11 2.46 6.35
N PHE A 27 19.95 2.11 5.82
CA PHE A 27 19.09 1.11 6.41
C PHE A 27 19.18 -0.23 5.68
N ALA A 28 19.32 -1.32 6.46
CA ALA A 28 19.14 -2.68 5.96
C ALA A 28 18.23 -3.45 6.90
N CYS A 29 17.29 -4.20 6.34
CA CYS A 29 16.41 -5.06 7.12
C CYS A 29 17.19 -6.24 7.70
N ALA A 30 17.28 -6.32 9.02
CA ALA A 30 17.92 -7.43 9.73
C ALA A 30 17.00 -8.65 9.90
N GLY A 31 15.76 -8.61 9.39
CA GLY A 31 14.80 -9.69 9.60
C GLY A 31 14.32 -9.86 11.05
N CYS A 32 14.54 -8.88 11.92
CA CYS A 32 14.20 -8.97 13.36
C CYS A 32 12.71 -9.11 13.64
N GLY A 33 11.85 -8.79 12.68
CA GLY A 33 10.40 -8.87 12.81
C GLY A 33 9.76 -7.76 13.65
N ASP A 34 10.51 -6.76 14.12
CA ASP A 34 9.95 -5.68 14.96
C ASP A 34 8.89 -4.88 14.21
N CYS A 35 9.08 -4.62 12.91
CA CYS A 35 8.07 -4.00 12.06
C CYS A 35 6.81 -4.87 11.82
N CYS A 36 6.84 -6.16 12.19
CA CYS A 36 5.71 -7.08 12.11
C CYS A 36 4.98 -7.24 13.45
N ARG A 37 5.58 -6.76 14.56
CA ARG A 37 5.00 -6.87 15.90
C ARG A 37 4.08 -5.69 16.16
N GLN A 38 2.90 -5.99 16.74
CA GLN A 38 1.89 -5.00 17.13
C GLN A 38 1.48 -4.03 15.99
N ARG A 39 1.60 -4.48 14.74
CA ARG A 39 1.27 -3.66 13.57
C ARG A 39 -0.24 -3.71 13.29
N ARG A 40 -0.89 -2.53 13.23
CA ARG A 40 -2.35 -2.42 13.08
C ARG A 40 -2.79 -1.54 11.92
N ASP A 41 -1.85 -1.01 11.15
CA ASP A 41 -2.02 0.11 10.23
C ASP A 41 -1.71 -0.25 8.76
N LEU A 42 -1.53 -1.54 8.42
CA LEU A 42 -1.17 -1.97 7.08
C LEU A 42 -2.36 -1.92 6.12
N VAL A 43 -2.51 -0.79 5.44
CA VAL A 43 -3.47 -0.63 4.35
C VAL A 43 -2.88 -1.27 3.09
N LEU A 44 -3.72 -1.99 2.35
CA LEU A 44 -3.35 -2.68 1.12
C LEU A 44 -3.91 -1.96 -0.11
N SER A 45 -3.10 -1.86 -1.16
CA SER A 45 -3.62 -1.67 -2.51
C SER A 45 -4.21 -2.98 -3.06
N GLY A 46 -4.95 -2.89 -4.18
CA GLY A 46 -5.40 -4.09 -4.90
C GLY A 46 -4.22 -4.94 -5.38
N TYR A 47 -3.11 -4.30 -5.76
CA TYR A 47 -1.89 -5.00 -6.15
C TYR A 47 -1.24 -5.74 -4.97
N ASP A 48 -1.25 -5.17 -3.78
CA ASP A 48 -0.75 -5.88 -2.59
C ASP A 48 -1.59 -7.13 -2.31
N LEU A 49 -2.93 -7.00 -2.32
CA LEU A 49 -3.83 -8.13 -2.12
C LEU A 49 -3.63 -9.21 -3.19
N TYR A 50 -3.52 -8.82 -4.46
CA TYR A 50 -3.28 -9.73 -5.58
C TYR A 50 -1.96 -10.50 -5.40
N ARG A 51 -0.85 -9.83 -5.03
CA ARG A 51 0.45 -10.48 -4.78
C ARG A 51 0.39 -11.47 -3.62
N ILE A 52 -0.29 -11.12 -2.54
CA ILE A 52 -0.52 -12.02 -1.40
C ILE A 52 -1.37 -13.21 -1.86
N ALA A 53 -2.44 -12.98 -2.60
CA ALA A 53 -3.33 -14.02 -3.15
C ALA A 53 -2.57 -15.02 -4.04
N ARG A 54 -1.73 -14.53 -4.96
CA ARG A 54 -0.83 -15.39 -5.77
C ARG A 54 0.12 -16.21 -4.89
N ARG A 55 0.73 -15.60 -3.88
CA ARG A 55 1.68 -16.28 -2.98
C ARG A 55 1.03 -17.40 -2.18
N LEU A 56 -0.23 -17.20 -1.79
CA LEU A 56 -1.01 -18.19 -1.03
C LEU A 56 -1.78 -19.17 -1.93
N SER A 57 -1.82 -18.94 -3.24
CA SER A 57 -2.65 -19.68 -4.20
C SER A 57 -4.13 -19.69 -3.81
N LEU A 58 -4.64 -18.56 -3.30
CA LEU A 58 -6.02 -18.38 -2.87
C LEU A 58 -6.66 -17.19 -3.61
N PRO A 59 -7.95 -17.27 -3.98
CA PRO A 59 -8.64 -16.12 -4.58
C PRO A 59 -8.53 -14.85 -3.72
N PRO A 60 -8.39 -13.64 -4.30
CA PRO A 60 -8.23 -12.40 -3.56
C PRO A 60 -9.33 -12.17 -2.51
N ARG A 61 -10.58 -12.52 -2.83
CA ARG A 61 -11.72 -12.43 -1.90
C ARG A 61 -11.55 -13.33 -0.66
N ILE A 62 -10.98 -14.52 -0.82
CA ILE A 62 -10.72 -15.43 0.30
C ILE A 62 -9.60 -14.87 1.19
N VAL A 63 -8.54 -14.35 0.59
CA VAL A 63 -7.45 -13.69 1.34
C VAL A 63 -7.98 -12.48 2.11
N ALA A 64 -8.78 -11.64 1.46
CA ALA A 64 -9.38 -10.48 2.12
C ALA A 64 -10.27 -10.90 3.30
N ALA A 65 -11.15 -11.89 3.13
CA ALA A 65 -12.03 -12.39 4.19
C ALA A 65 -11.24 -13.00 5.37
N ALA A 66 -10.14 -13.69 5.10
CA ALA A 66 -9.34 -14.36 6.13
C ALA A 66 -8.39 -13.44 6.89
N PHE A 67 -7.80 -12.45 6.21
CA PHE A 67 -6.66 -11.68 6.74
C PHE A 67 -6.90 -10.18 6.82
N CYS A 68 -7.99 -9.66 6.25
CA CYS A 68 -8.21 -8.22 6.18
C CYS A 68 -9.54 -7.81 6.84
N LYS A 69 -9.62 -6.50 7.09
CA LYS A 69 -10.87 -5.79 7.41
C LYS A 69 -11.10 -4.74 6.33
N SER A 70 -12.30 -4.77 5.72
CA SER A 70 -12.77 -3.71 4.83
C SER A 70 -13.34 -2.55 5.67
N TYR A 71 -13.11 -1.34 5.21
CA TYR A 71 -13.66 -0.12 5.80
C TYR A 71 -13.75 0.97 4.73
N LEU A 72 -14.49 2.03 5.00
CA LEU A 72 -14.49 3.25 4.19
C LEU A 72 -13.42 4.20 4.73
N ALA A 73 -12.50 4.62 3.86
CA ALA A 73 -11.51 5.62 4.22
C ALA A 73 -12.21 6.98 4.45
N PRO A 74 -12.06 7.61 5.62
CA PRO A 74 -12.88 8.77 6.00
C PRO A 74 -12.80 9.94 5.04
N GLU A 75 -11.61 10.25 4.53
CA GLU A 75 -11.38 11.41 3.67
C GLU A 75 -11.80 11.18 2.22
N SER A 76 -11.52 9.99 1.69
CA SER A 76 -11.78 9.67 0.28
C SER A 76 -13.13 9.01 0.04
N CYS A 77 -13.79 8.50 1.08
CA CYS A 77 -14.98 7.65 1.01
C CYS A 77 -14.80 6.37 0.18
N LEU A 78 -13.57 5.99 -0.14
CA LEU A 78 -13.27 4.78 -0.90
C LEU A 78 -13.27 3.53 -0.01
N PRO A 79 -13.63 2.36 -0.56
CA PRO A 79 -13.38 1.10 0.11
C PRO A 79 -11.87 0.89 0.25
N ALA A 80 -11.44 0.54 1.44
CA ALA A 80 -10.06 0.23 1.74
C ALA A 80 -9.96 -1.08 2.51
N LEU A 81 -8.87 -1.81 2.30
CA LEU A 81 -8.55 -3.04 3.02
C LEU A 81 -7.36 -2.81 3.92
N ARG A 82 -7.45 -3.30 5.14
CA ARG A 82 -6.36 -3.29 6.11
C ARG A 82 -6.11 -4.70 6.63
N LEU A 83 -4.84 -5.12 6.69
CA LEU A 83 -4.49 -6.37 7.34
C LEU A 83 -4.89 -6.33 8.82
N THR A 84 -5.53 -7.41 9.27
CA THR A 84 -5.87 -7.58 10.69
C THR A 84 -4.75 -8.30 11.42
N PRO A 85 -4.31 -7.80 12.56
CA PRO A 85 -3.33 -8.50 13.37
C PRO A 85 -3.92 -9.80 13.94
N ASP A 86 -3.06 -10.68 14.37
CA ASP A 86 -3.46 -11.85 15.16
C ASP A 86 -4.10 -11.38 16.48
N PRO A 87 -5.31 -11.84 16.82
CA PRO A 87 -6.05 -11.35 17.97
C PRO A 87 -5.41 -11.68 19.32
N LYS A 88 -4.54 -12.70 19.38
CA LYS A 88 -3.89 -13.13 20.61
C LYS A 88 -2.58 -12.40 20.85
N THR A 89 -1.79 -12.22 19.79
CA THR A 89 -0.43 -11.67 19.89
C THR A 89 -0.36 -10.19 19.49
N GLY A 90 -1.31 -9.68 18.70
CA GLY A 90 -1.27 -8.36 18.08
C GLY A 90 -0.29 -8.26 16.91
N ASN A 91 0.41 -9.32 16.57
CA ASN A 91 1.38 -9.36 15.48
C ASN A 91 0.71 -9.50 14.10
N CYS A 92 1.46 -9.19 13.05
CA CYS A 92 1.07 -9.52 11.69
C CYS A 92 0.82 -11.04 11.57
N ARG A 93 -0.29 -11.46 10.97
CA ARG A 93 -0.65 -12.89 10.81
C ARG A 93 0.29 -13.66 9.90
N PHE A 94 1.11 -12.97 9.12
CA PHE A 94 2.14 -13.57 8.26
C PHE A 94 3.52 -13.60 8.93
N PHE A 95 3.60 -13.24 10.22
CA PHE A 95 4.83 -13.32 10.99
C PHE A 95 4.82 -14.58 11.83
N GLU A 96 5.62 -15.58 11.43
CA GLU A 96 5.73 -16.87 12.09
C GLU A 96 7.18 -17.10 12.55
N GLY A 97 7.34 -17.48 13.82
CA GLY A 97 8.64 -17.67 14.43
C GLY A 97 9.46 -16.38 14.42
N SER A 98 10.33 -16.21 13.45
CA SER A 98 11.19 -15.04 13.25
C SER A 98 11.15 -14.49 11.84
N ALA A 99 10.23 -14.95 10.98
CA ALA A 99 10.22 -14.61 9.57
C ALA A 99 8.81 -14.26 9.05
N CYS A 100 8.78 -13.49 7.96
CA CYS A 100 7.56 -13.20 7.23
C CYS A 100 7.30 -14.28 6.17
N THR A 101 6.18 -15.03 6.28
CA THR A 101 5.83 -16.14 5.36
C THR A 101 5.49 -15.65 3.94
N ILE A 102 5.14 -14.37 3.80
CA ILE A 102 4.86 -13.73 2.51
C ILE A 102 5.93 -12.69 2.12
N HIS A 103 7.18 -12.81 2.59
CA HIS A 103 8.20 -11.77 2.41
C HIS A 103 8.40 -11.35 0.94
N ALA A 104 8.38 -12.30 0.00
CA ALA A 104 8.49 -12.01 -1.44
C ALA A 104 7.26 -11.29 -2.01
N ALA A 105 6.11 -11.39 -1.34
CA ALA A 105 4.85 -10.73 -1.71
C ALA A 105 4.41 -9.67 -0.69
N ARG A 106 5.36 -9.19 0.12
CA ARG A 106 5.09 -8.20 1.16
C ARG A 106 4.42 -6.94 0.58
N PRO A 107 3.46 -6.35 1.30
CA PRO A 107 2.83 -5.08 0.89
C PRO A 107 3.84 -3.95 0.71
N LEU A 108 3.46 -2.93 -0.06
CA LEU A 108 4.30 -1.76 -0.30
C LEU A 108 4.81 -1.13 1.00
N ALA A 109 3.93 -0.92 1.97
CA ALA A 109 4.30 -0.35 3.27
C ALA A 109 5.35 -1.18 4.03
N CYS A 110 5.39 -2.51 3.82
CA CYS A 110 6.43 -3.38 4.38
C CYS A 110 7.72 -3.32 3.56
N ALA A 111 7.63 -3.18 2.24
CA ALA A 111 8.79 -3.07 1.35
C ALA A 111 9.49 -1.72 1.52
N LEU A 112 8.75 -0.67 1.76
CA LEU A 112 9.25 0.69 2.00
C LEU A 112 9.86 0.87 3.39
N TYR A 113 9.41 0.11 4.42
CA TYR A 113 9.83 0.36 5.79
C TYR A 113 11.35 0.50 5.93
N PRO A 114 11.90 1.53 6.57
CA PRO A 114 11.22 2.54 7.40
C PRO A 114 10.84 3.83 6.63
N LEU A 115 10.67 3.77 5.32
CA LEU A 115 10.24 4.92 4.54
C LEU A 115 8.71 5.02 4.48
N GLY A 116 8.24 6.24 4.31
CA GLY A 116 6.92 6.56 3.78
C GLY A 116 7.02 7.03 2.33
N GLN A 117 5.91 6.96 1.61
CA GLN A 117 5.81 7.40 0.22
C GLN A 117 4.59 8.30 0.04
N SER A 118 4.74 9.38 -0.70
CA SER A 118 3.66 10.20 -1.23
C SER A 118 3.75 10.26 -2.74
N ILE A 119 2.60 10.23 -3.41
CA ILE A 119 2.50 10.34 -4.87
C ILE A 119 1.66 11.57 -5.18
N ASP A 120 2.28 12.57 -5.82
CA ASP A 120 1.55 13.67 -6.42
C ASP A 120 0.88 13.16 -7.70
N THR A 121 -0.43 13.11 -7.71
CA THR A 121 -1.22 12.56 -8.83
C THR A 121 -1.35 13.53 -10.00
N VAL A 122 -0.94 14.78 -9.86
CA VAL A 122 -0.93 15.79 -10.92
C VAL A 122 0.41 15.79 -11.65
N THR A 123 1.52 15.88 -10.90
CA THR A 123 2.87 15.87 -11.47
C THR A 123 3.42 14.48 -11.69
N VAL A 124 2.75 13.45 -11.14
CA VAL A 124 3.17 12.04 -11.19
C VAL A 124 4.53 11.81 -10.50
N GLN A 125 4.88 12.71 -9.59
CA GLN A 125 6.12 12.60 -8.82
C GLN A 125 5.89 11.81 -7.54
N THR A 126 6.88 11.00 -7.18
CA THR A 126 6.91 10.24 -5.94
C THR A 126 7.97 10.81 -5.02
N GLU A 127 7.58 11.13 -3.80
CA GLU A 127 8.47 11.58 -2.74
C GLU A 127 8.57 10.51 -1.65
N TYR A 128 9.74 10.41 -1.02
CA TYR A 128 10.01 9.47 0.06
C TYR A 128 10.39 10.20 1.33
N TYR A 129 9.90 9.71 2.46
CA TYR A 129 10.13 10.28 3.79
C TYR A 129 10.76 9.24 4.70
N VAL A 130 11.70 9.67 5.53
CA VAL A 130 12.31 8.79 6.52
C VAL A 130 11.49 8.80 7.80
N GLN A 131 11.02 7.62 8.20
CA GLN A 131 10.47 7.39 9.52
C GLN A 131 11.56 6.89 10.46
N THR A 132 11.42 7.14 11.74
CA THR A 132 12.32 6.54 12.73
C THR A 132 12.09 5.03 12.76
N PRO A 133 13.07 4.19 12.42
CA PRO A 133 12.89 2.75 12.43
C PRO A 133 12.74 2.23 13.86
N LEU A 134 11.86 1.25 14.05
CA LEU A 134 11.71 0.54 15.32
C LEU A 134 12.85 -0.45 15.55
N CYS A 135 13.53 -0.91 14.49
CA CYS A 135 14.65 -1.81 14.57
C CYS A 135 15.98 -1.09 14.28
N GLY A 136 17.04 -1.48 14.99
CA GLY A 136 18.35 -0.83 14.94
C GLY A 136 19.30 -1.33 13.84
N ALA A 137 18.78 -1.94 12.77
CA ALA A 137 19.64 -2.43 11.70
C ALA A 137 20.20 -1.27 10.87
N ARG A 138 21.55 -1.19 10.82
CA ARG A 138 22.27 -0.29 9.93
C ARG A 138 22.87 -1.11 8.80
N ALA A 139 22.84 -0.57 7.59
CA ALA A 139 23.63 -1.12 6.50
C ALA A 139 25.11 -0.88 6.84
N GLY A 140 25.93 -1.92 6.70
CA GLY A 140 27.38 -1.80 6.90
C GLY A 140 28.09 -0.99 5.80
N GLU A 141 27.41 -0.76 4.68
CA GLU A 141 27.90 -0.04 3.51
C GLU A 141 27.01 1.16 3.20
N ALA A 142 27.64 2.24 2.70
CA ALA A 142 26.92 3.42 2.26
C ALA A 142 26.10 3.08 1.00
N ARG A 143 24.78 3.22 1.10
CA ARG A 143 23.81 2.97 0.02
C ARG A 143 23.05 4.24 -0.28
N THR A 144 22.57 4.38 -1.51
CA THR A 144 21.63 5.42 -1.89
C THR A 144 20.19 4.97 -1.64
N LEU A 145 19.26 5.93 -1.61
CA LEU A 145 17.84 5.63 -1.60
C LEU A 145 17.45 4.76 -2.81
N GLN A 146 17.99 5.08 -3.99
CA GLN A 146 17.71 4.32 -5.20
C GLN A 146 18.11 2.84 -5.07
N ASP A 147 19.29 2.56 -4.51
CA ASP A 147 19.75 1.18 -4.27
C ASP A 147 18.78 0.45 -3.33
N TYR A 148 18.35 1.12 -2.27
CA TYR A 148 17.39 0.54 -1.32
C TYR A 148 16.03 0.23 -1.97
N LEU A 149 15.50 1.15 -2.77
CA LEU A 149 14.23 0.97 -3.47
C LEU A 149 14.30 -0.17 -4.50
N GLN A 150 15.43 -0.31 -5.20
CA GLN A 150 15.66 -1.40 -6.14
C GLN A 150 15.71 -2.75 -5.42
N ASP A 151 16.52 -2.89 -4.38
CA ASP A 151 16.66 -4.13 -3.62
C ASP A 151 15.37 -4.54 -2.88
N SER A 152 14.54 -3.56 -2.54
CA SER A 152 13.24 -3.77 -1.93
C SER A 152 12.14 -4.09 -2.95
N ALA A 153 12.46 -4.12 -4.26
CA ALA A 153 11.53 -4.30 -5.38
C ALA A 153 10.42 -3.23 -5.42
N VAL A 154 10.69 -2.04 -4.87
CA VAL A 154 9.74 -0.91 -4.91
C VAL A 154 9.70 -0.29 -6.29
N LEU A 155 10.85 -0.17 -6.97
CA LEU A 155 10.91 0.40 -8.31
C LEU A 155 10.18 -0.47 -9.34
N ASP A 156 10.15 -1.79 -9.16
CA ASP A 156 9.49 -2.73 -10.07
C ASP A 156 7.96 -2.55 -10.10
N ARG A 157 7.40 -1.98 -9.04
CA ARG A 157 5.96 -1.76 -8.89
C ARG A 157 5.52 -0.29 -9.05
N ALA A 158 6.47 0.63 -9.18
CA ALA A 158 6.21 2.07 -9.13
C ALA A 158 5.09 2.53 -10.12
N GLY A 159 5.09 2.02 -11.36
CA GLY A 159 4.05 2.34 -12.34
C GLY A 159 2.65 1.89 -11.92
N VAL A 160 2.54 0.73 -11.27
CA VAL A 160 1.27 0.21 -10.73
C VAL A 160 0.79 1.09 -9.57
N ASP A 161 1.69 1.45 -8.65
CA ASP A 161 1.36 2.26 -7.48
C ASP A 161 0.92 3.68 -7.86
N VAL A 162 1.59 4.31 -8.83
CA VAL A 162 1.20 5.60 -9.40
C VAL A 162 -0.19 5.50 -10.04
N ARG A 163 -0.42 4.50 -10.88
CA ARG A 163 -1.73 4.31 -11.53
C ARG A 163 -2.83 4.07 -10.51
N TRP A 164 -2.55 3.29 -9.47
CA TRP A 164 -3.45 3.06 -8.35
C TRP A 164 -3.84 4.38 -7.66
N ALA A 165 -2.87 5.22 -7.32
CA ALA A 165 -3.11 6.51 -6.66
C ALA A 165 -4.00 7.44 -7.52
N ILE A 166 -3.70 7.54 -8.82
CA ILE A 166 -4.50 8.33 -9.78
C ILE A 166 -5.95 7.83 -9.84
N VAL A 167 -6.15 6.52 -9.94
CA VAL A 167 -7.50 5.92 -9.98
C VAL A 167 -8.24 6.19 -8.68
N CYS A 168 -7.61 6.00 -7.53
CA CYS A 168 -8.21 6.30 -6.22
C CYS A 168 -8.63 7.77 -6.12
N MET A 169 -7.78 8.71 -6.54
CA MET A 169 -8.13 10.13 -6.57
C MET A 169 -9.35 10.39 -7.48
N GLN A 170 -9.36 9.84 -8.68
CA GLN A 170 -10.48 10.02 -9.63
C GLN A 170 -11.80 9.46 -9.10
N LEU A 171 -11.77 8.30 -8.45
CA LEU A 171 -12.94 7.68 -7.83
C LEU A 171 -13.44 8.47 -6.63
N SER A 172 -12.53 8.97 -5.78
CA SER A 172 -12.87 9.83 -4.65
C SER A 172 -13.58 11.11 -5.10
N HIS A 173 -13.03 11.79 -6.12
CA HIS A 173 -13.65 13.00 -6.67
C HIS A 173 -15.06 12.73 -7.22
N ARG A 174 -15.28 11.60 -7.91
CA ARG A 174 -16.61 11.23 -8.42
C ARG A 174 -17.62 11.00 -7.29
N LEU A 175 -17.20 10.27 -6.25
CA LEU A 175 -18.07 10.05 -5.09
C LEU A 175 -18.45 11.37 -4.40
N GLN A 176 -17.47 12.23 -4.17
CA GLN A 176 -17.70 13.51 -3.51
C GLN A 176 -18.61 14.42 -4.36
N ALA A 177 -18.35 14.52 -5.67
CA ALA A 177 -19.18 15.31 -6.60
C ALA A 177 -20.61 14.81 -6.67
N ALA A 178 -20.84 13.51 -6.45
CA ALA A 178 -22.17 12.90 -6.42
C ALA A 178 -22.89 13.00 -5.06
N GLY A 179 -22.33 13.72 -4.08
CA GLY A 179 -22.93 13.88 -2.74
C GLY A 179 -22.38 12.89 -1.70
N GLY A 180 -21.36 12.11 -2.02
CA GLY A 180 -20.71 11.21 -1.08
C GLY A 180 -21.67 10.21 -0.45
N ALA A 181 -21.57 10.07 0.87
CA ALA A 181 -22.38 9.12 1.65
C ALA A 181 -23.89 9.43 1.66
N ASP A 182 -24.28 10.65 1.34
CA ASP A 182 -25.69 11.07 1.28
C ASP A 182 -26.40 10.62 -0.01
N ASN A 183 -25.63 10.19 -1.02
CA ASN A 183 -26.20 9.63 -2.24
C ASN A 183 -26.87 8.28 -1.97
N PRO A 184 -28.15 8.07 -2.33
CA PRO A 184 -28.86 6.80 -2.09
C PRO A 184 -28.22 5.60 -2.79
N ARG A 185 -27.44 5.82 -3.82
CA ARG A 185 -26.72 4.76 -4.55
C ARG A 185 -25.29 4.54 -4.06
N PHE A 186 -24.82 5.31 -3.09
CA PHE A 186 -23.45 5.27 -2.56
C PHE A 186 -23.01 3.84 -2.20
N SER A 187 -23.81 3.12 -1.41
CA SER A 187 -23.44 1.76 -0.99
C SER A 187 -23.30 0.78 -2.16
N ALA A 188 -24.09 0.97 -3.23
CA ALA A 188 -23.98 0.15 -4.43
C ALA A 188 -22.73 0.50 -5.23
N ALA A 189 -22.38 1.79 -5.34
CA ALA A 189 -21.17 2.27 -5.98
C ALA A 189 -19.91 1.75 -5.25
N VAL A 190 -19.87 1.86 -3.93
CA VAL A 190 -18.77 1.34 -3.09
C VAL A 190 -18.56 -0.16 -3.31
N ARG A 191 -19.60 -0.97 -3.33
CA ARG A 191 -19.48 -2.41 -3.61
C ARG A 191 -18.91 -2.70 -5.01
N ARG A 192 -19.25 -1.90 -6.02
CA ARG A 192 -18.67 -2.02 -7.37
C ARG A 192 -17.20 -1.65 -7.38
N MET A 193 -16.84 -0.56 -6.71
CA MET A 193 -15.44 -0.15 -6.55
C MET A 193 -14.62 -1.21 -5.81
N GLU A 194 -15.12 -1.74 -4.70
CA GLU A 194 -14.42 -2.76 -3.92
C GLU A 194 -14.11 -4.01 -4.76
N ARG A 195 -15.08 -4.46 -5.57
CA ARG A 195 -14.86 -5.58 -6.47
C ARG A 195 -13.80 -5.29 -7.52
N ALA A 196 -13.93 -4.18 -8.25
CA ALA A 196 -13.03 -3.82 -9.34
C ALA A 196 -11.60 -3.51 -8.86
N LEU A 197 -11.47 -2.93 -7.66
CA LEU A 197 -10.18 -2.56 -7.09
C LEU A 197 -9.46 -3.76 -6.43
N TYR A 198 -10.19 -4.72 -5.83
CA TYR A 198 -9.57 -5.72 -4.96
C TYR A 198 -9.83 -7.18 -5.36
N TYR A 199 -10.96 -7.51 -6.00
CA TYR A 199 -11.40 -8.90 -6.06
C TYR A 199 -11.48 -9.53 -7.44
N ASP A 200 -11.79 -8.75 -8.47
CA ASP A 200 -12.06 -9.29 -9.80
C ASP A 200 -10.74 -9.44 -10.60
N TYR A 201 -9.87 -10.35 -10.12
CA TYR A 201 -8.56 -10.66 -10.72
C TYR A 201 -8.32 -12.15 -10.82
N GLU A 202 -7.87 -12.59 -11.99
CA GLU A 202 -7.37 -13.94 -12.24
C GLU A 202 -5.88 -14.02 -11.86
N LEU A 203 -5.51 -15.00 -11.03
CA LEU A 203 -4.16 -15.11 -10.48
C LEU A 203 -3.12 -15.60 -11.51
N GLY A 204 -3.56 -16.21 -12.61
CA GLY A 204 -2.69 -16.66 -13.69
C GLY A 204 -2.17 -15.54 -14.58
N ASP A 205 -2.87 -14.42 -14.63
CA ASP A 205 -2.59 -13.31 -15.52
C ASP A 205 -1.94 -12.14 -14.77
N ASP A 206 -1.31 -11.20 -15.49
CA ASP A 206 -0.71 -10.03 -14.86
C ASP A 206 -1.77 -9.06 -14.31
N PHE A 207 -1.48 -8.49 -13.15
CA PHE A 207 -2.38 -7.56 -12.46
C PHE A 207 -2.70 -6.31 -13.27
N TYR A 208 -1.67 -5.66 -13.84
CA TYR A 208 -1.81 -4.33 -14.42
C TYR A 208 -2.80 -4.24 -15.59
N PRO A 209 -2.78 -5.14 -16.58
CA PRO A 209 -3.78 -5.15 -17.65
C PRO A 209 -5.20 -5.36 -17.13
N GLN A 210 -5.39 -6.29 -16.18
CA GLN A 210 -6.69 -6.55 -15.56
C GLN A 210 -7.19 -5.34 -14.78
N PHE A 211 -6.31 -4.67 -14.03
CA PHE A 211 -6.64 -3.45 -13.30
C PHE A 211 -7.11 -2.34 -14.24
N CYS A 212 -6.39 -2.11 -15.34
CA CYS A 212 -6.80 -1.14 -16.35
C CYS A 212 -8.18 -1.47 -16.93
N GLN A 213 -8.43 -2.73 -17.30
CA GLN A 213 -9.72 -3.19 -17.82
C GLN A 213 -10.84 -3.01 -16.79
N ASN A 214 -10.62 -3.39 -15.54
CA ASN A 214 -11.59 -3.22 -14.46
C ASN A 214 -11.95 -1.74 -14.26
N VAL A 215 -10.96 -0.84 -14.34
CA VAL A 215 -11.18 0.61 -14.23
C VAL A 215 -11.95 1.16 -15.44
N GLU A 216 -11.63 0.72 -16.66
CA GLU A 216 -12.33 1.12 -17.89
C GLU A 216 -13.81 0.73 -17.85
N ILE A 217 -14.15 -0.40 -17.25
CA ILE A 217 -15.53 -0.85 -17.07
C ILE A 217 -16.21 -0.08 -15.93
N LEU A 218 -15.49 0.16 -14.84
CA LEU A 218 -16.00 0.77 -13.63
C LEU A 218 -16.39 2.24 -13.83
N MET A 219 -15.51 3.04 -14.48
CA MET A 219 -15.70 4.50 -14.59
C MET A 219 -17.03 4.89 -15.24
N PRO A 220 -17.38 4.41 -16.47
CA PRO A 220 -18.66 4.76 -17.09
C PRO A 220 -19.87 4.13 -16.37
N LEU A 221 -19.66 3.04 -15.63
CA LEU A 221 -20.73 2.47 -14.80
C LEU A 221 -21.06 3.40 -13.63
N LEU A 222 -20.06 3.96 -12.98
CA LEU A 222 -20.26 4.91 -11.88
C LEU A 222 -20.89 6.21 -12.37
N ASP A 223 -20.47 6.75 -13.51
CA ASP A 223 -21.05 7.96 -14.11
C ASP A 223 -22.55 7.82 -14.41
N ARG A 224 -23.03 6.57 -14.64
CA ARG A 224 -24.47 6.28 -14.80
C ARG A 224 -25.19 5.99 -13.49
N MET A 225 -24.44 5.59 -12.47
CA MET A 225 -25.03 5.22 -11.17
C MET A 225 -25.16 6.40 -10.23
N LEU A 226 -24.20 7.28 -10.23
CA LEU A 226 -24.10 8.43 -9.34
C LEU A 226 -24.71 9.68 -9.97
#